data_ff604f2b768701d81bb55fe8141cac04
#
_entry.id   ff604f2b768701d81bb55fe8141cac04
#
_cell.length_a   1.000
_cell.length_b   1.000
_cell.length_c   1.000
_cell.angle_alpha   90.00
_cell.angle_beta   90.00
_cell.angle_gamma   90.00
#
_symmetry.space_group_name_H-M   'P 1'
#
loop_
_entity.id
_entity.type
_entity.pdbx_description
1 polymer ?
#
loop_
_entity_poly.entity_id
_entity_poly.type
_entity_poly.pdbx_seq_one_letter_code
_entity_poly.pdbx_strand_id
1 'polypeptide(L)'
;RIYPTGEEKVPNEEGLKFYDNVFNELLKYNIEPLVTLSHYETPLNLALKYNGWQSRELIDLFIKYAKTCLTRYKDKVKYWIAFNEINMSLNVPYSGAAIFIEKTCNPNSATFQALHHQFVASALVKKISKKINPNFKIGSMVGMSLFYPYTNSPKDVLLTQNANRINYFFFDVLSKGIYPSYAKKYFRKNKINIKIEYDDLEIINKNTVDFNSFS
;
A
#
# COMPACT_ATOMS: atom_id res chain seq x y z
N ARG A 1 9.03 -7.56 -13.37
CA ARG A 1 10.01 -8.61 -13.74
C ARG A 1 9.54 -10.01 -13.31
N ILE A 2 8.99 -10.18 -12.11
CA ILE A 2 8.62 -11.49 -11.54
C ILE A 2 7.30 -12.00 -12.13
N TYR A 3 6.31 -11.12 -12.23
CA TYR A 3 5.03 -11.36 -12.90
C TYR A 3 4.76 -10.21 -13.88
N PRO A 4 5.33 -10.23 -15.12
CA PRO A 4 5.28 -9.10 -16.04
C PRO A 4 3.88 -8.60 -16.40
N THR A 5 2.89 -9.50 -16.53
CA THR A 5 1.48 -9.14 -16.76
C THR A 5 0.66 -9.10 -15.48
N GLY A 6 1.16 -9.68 -14.39
CA GLY A 6 0.49 -9.83 -13.10
C GLY A 6 -0.39 -11.09 -12.98
N GLU A 7 -0.68 -11.79 -14.08
CA GLU A 7 -1.60 -12.93 -14.10
C GLU A 7 -0.91 -14.29 -14.34
N GLU A 8 0.38 -14.33 -14.59
CA GLU A 8 1.12 -15.57 -14.84
C GLU A 8 0.88 -16.60 -13.73
N LYS A 9 0.78 -17.87 -14.12
CA LYS A 9 0.61 -18.97 -13.15
C LYS A 9 1.89 -19.24 -12.35
N VAL A 10 3.04 -19.05 -12.99
CA VAL A 10 4.36 -19.25 -12.39
C VAL A 10 5.20 -17.97 -12.50
N PRO A 11 6.06 -17.67 -11.53
CA PRO A 11 6.93 -16.50 -11.60
C PRO A 11 8.02 -16.67 -12.67
N ASN A 12 8.48 -15.56 -13.19
CA ASN A 12 9.67 -15.53 -14.06
C ASN A 12 10.93 -15.76 -13.20
N GLU A 13 11.58 -16.90 -13.43
CA GLU A 13 12.76 -17.30 -12.66
C GLU A 13 13.96 -16.36 -12.91
N GLU A 14 14.11 -15.79 -14.09
CA GLU A 14 15.17 -14.80 -14.37
C GLU A 14 14.96 -13.53 -13.55
N GLY A 15 13.70 -13.10 -13.42
CA GLY A 15 13.33 -11.97 -12.54
C GLY A 15 13.65 -12.25 -11.07
N LEU A 16 13.42 -13.47 -10.60
CA LEU A 16 13.75 -13.87 -9.24
C LEU A 16 15.27 -13.93 -9.03
N LYS A 17 16.02 -14.53 -9.95
CA LYS A 17 17.49 -14.61 -9.89
C LYS A 17 18.15 -13.23 -9.88
N PHE A 18 17.59 -12.27 -10.62
CA PHE A 18 18.09 -10.89 -10.60
C PHE A 18 18.14 -10.34 -9.16
N TYR A 19 17.05 -10.48 -8.41
CA TYR A 19 17.01 -10.00 -7.02
C TYR A 19 17.79 -10.89 -6.06
N ASP A 20 17.92 -12.20 -6.32
CA ASP A 20 18.85 -13.05 -5.57
C ASP A 20 20.27 -12.48 -5.62
N ASN A 21 20.72 -12.07 -6.82
CA ASN A 21 22.05 -11.49 -7.00
C ASN A 21 22.19 -10.15 -6.29
N VAL A 22 21.17 -9.27 -6.38
CA VAL A 22 21.16 -7.98 -5.68
C VAL A 22 21.30 -8.19 -4.16
N PHE A 23 20.48 -9.06 -3.58
CA PHE A 23 20.50 -9.28 -2.13
C PHE A 23 21.79 -9.99 -1.67
N ASN A 24 22.28 -10.96 -2.45
CA ASN A 24 23.56 -11.59 -2.16
C ASN A 24 24.70 -10.59 -2.17
N GLU A 25 24.71 -9.63 -3.10
CA GLU A 25 25.73 -8.60 -3.16
C GLU A 25 25.67 -7.66 -1.94
N LEU A 26 24.48 -7.20 -1.56
CA LEU A 26 24.30 -6.35 -0.37
C LEU A 26 24.80 -7.06 0.91
N LEU A 27 24.46 -8.32 1.09
CA LEU A 27 24.83 -9.10 2.27
C LEU A 27 26.35 -9.32 2.40
N LYS A 28 27.11 -9.37 1.29
CA LYS A 28 28.58 -9.42 1.34
C LYS A 28 29.20 -8.22 2.07
N TYR A 29 28.54 -7.07 2.00
CA TYR A 29 28.98 -5.83 2.64
C TYR A 29 28.25 -5.56 3.96
N ASN A 30 27.53 -6.54 4.51
CA ASN A 30 26.71 -6.39 5.72
C ASN A 30 25.63 -5.28 5.60
N ILE A 31 25.10 -5.07 4.39
CA ILE A 31 24.02 -4.13 4.15
C ILE A 31 22.69 -4.87 4.31
N GLU A 32 21.88 -4.49 5.29
CA GLU A 32 20.54 -5.03 5.51
C GLU A 32 19.54 -4.43 4.49
N PRO A 33 18.93 -5.22 3.61
CA PRO A 33 17.97 -4.69 2.64
C PRO A 33 16.62 -4.37 3.28
N LEU A 34 16.08 -3.20 2.94
CA LEU A 34 14.68 -2.84 3.13
C LEU A 34 14.00 -2.86 1.77
N VAL A 35 13.07 -3.80 1.55
CA VAL A 35 12.48 -4.06 0.24
C VAL A 35 11.03 -3.57 0.17
N THR A 36 10.73 -2.75 -0.83
CA THR A 36 9.37 -2.34 -1.17
C THR A 36 8.80 -3.28 -2.25
N LEU A 37 7.68 -3.94 -1.95
CA LEU A 37 7.04 -4.88 -2.86
C LEU A 37 6.42 -4.18 -4.08
N SER A 38 5.81 -3.01 -3.90
CA SER A 38 5.25 -2.20 -4.97
C SER A 38 5.68 -0.74 -4.85
N HIS A 39 6.35 -0.24 -5.90
CA HIS A 39 6.84 1.13 -6.02
C HIS A 39 6.33 1.76 -7.32
N TYR A 40 5.00 1.87 -7.47
CA TYR A 40 4.27 2.46 -8.61
C TYR A 40 4.24 1.64 -9.91
N GLU A 41 4.80 0.43 -9.94
CA GLU A 41 4.94 -0.39 -11.15
C GLU A 41 3.88 -1.49 -11.28
N THR A 42 2.62 -1.18 -11.01
CA THR A 42 1.53 -2.13 -11.29
C THR A 42 1.55 -2.53 -12.78
N PRO A 43 1.52 -3.82 -13.12
CA PRO A 43 1.55 -4.27 -14.50
C PRO A 43 0.47 -3.62 -15.36
N LEU A 44 0.85 -3.09 -16.52
CA LEU A 44 -0.07 -2.39 -17.44
C LEU A 44 -1.30 -3.23 -17.79
N ASN A 45 -1.13 -4.55 -17.96
CA ASN A 45 -2.23 -5.47 -18.20
C ASN A 45 -3.32 -5.37 -17.13
N LEU A 46 -2.94 -5.23 -15.85
CA LEU A 46 -3.89 -5.10 -14.75
C LEU A 46 -4.59 -3.74 -14.73
N ALA A 47 -3.89 -2.68 -15.15
CA ALA A 47 -4.49 -1.36 -15.33
C ALA A 47 -5.54 -1.38 -16.45
N LEU A 48 -5.22 -1.98 -17.60
CA LEU A 48 -6.10 -2.03 -18.77
C LEU A 48 -7.33 -2.92 -18.52
N LYS A 49 -7.14 -4.10 -17.91
CA LYS A 49 -8.18 -5.12 -17.72
C LYS A 49 -9.09 -4.82 -16.54
N TYR A 50 -8.55 -4.34 -15.44
CA TYR A 50 -9.25 -4.20 -14.16
C TYR A 50 -9.42 -2.76 -13.67
N ASN A 51 -8.87 -1.80 -14.40
CA ASN A 51 -8.70 -0.42 -13.93
C ASN A 51 -7.91 -0.36 -12.63
N GLY A 52 -6.85 -1.16 -12.55
CA GLY A 52 -5.91 -1.19 -11.44
C GLY A 52 -6.56 -1.57 -10.11
N TRP A 53 -6.10 -0.94 -9.05
CA TRP A 53 -6.52 -1.21 -7.67
C TRP A 53 -7.98 -0.85 -7.36
N GLN A 54 -8.72 -0.24 -8.32
CA GLN A 54 -10.16 -0.10 -8.17
C GLN A 54 -10.84 -1.46 -8.10
N SER A 55 -10.29 -2.47 -8.77
CA SER A 55 -10.80 -3.84 -8.74
C SER A 55 -10.20 -4.65 -7.58
N ARG A 56 -11.04 -5.44 -6.93
CA ARG A 56 -10.66 -6.28 -5.79
C ARG A 56 -9.74 -7.44 -6.20
N GLU A 57 -9.80 -7.88 -7.44
CA GLU A 57 -8.96 -8.94 -8.00
C GLU A 57 -7.46 -8.68 -7.82
N LEU A 58 -7.05 -7.40 -7.75
CA LEU A 58 -5.66 -7.06 -7.52
C LEU A 58 -5.15 -7.48 -6.15
N ILE A 59 -6.02 -7.65 -5.16
CA ILE A 59 -5.63 -8.14 -3.84
C ILE A 59 -5.00 -9.53 -3.98
N ASP A 60 -5.70 -10.48 -4.61
CA ASP A 60 -5.23 -11.86 -4.73
C ASP A 60 -3.98 -11.97 -5.61
N LEU A 61 -3.95 -11.21 -6.72
CA LEU A 61 -2.79 -11.14 -7.61
C LEU A 61 -1.55 -10.59 -6.87
N PHE A 62 -1.73 -9.54 -6.09
CA PHE A 62 -0.65 -8.96 -5.29
C PHE A 62 -0.19 -9.90 -4.18
N ILE A 63 -1.09 -10.60 -3.51
CA ILE A 63 -0.74 -11.58 -2.46
C ILE A 63 0.03 -12.78 -3.06
N LYS A 64 -0.32 -13.24 -4.25
CA LYS A 64 0.46 -14.25 -4.98
C LYS A 64 1.90 -13.77 -5.21
N TYR A 65 2.07 -12.56 -5.72
CA TYR A 65 3.37 -11.94 -5.94
C TYR A 65 4.15 -11.77 -4.63
N ALA A 66 3.53 -11.18 -3.62
CA ALA A 66 4.15 -10.95 -2.31
C ALA A 66 4.59 -12.26 -1.65
N LYS A 67 3.74 -13.30 -1.68
CA LYS A 67 4.08 -14.64 -1.17
C LYS A 67 5.30 -15.22 -1.87
N THR A 68 5.40 -15.07 -3.18
CA THR A 68 6.56 -15.53 -3.96
C THR A 68 7.84 -14.83 -3.50
N CYS A 69 7.82 -13.50 -3.39
CA CYS A 69 8.98 -12.72 -2.94
C CYS A 69 9.38 -13.05 -1.50
N LEU A 70 8.42 -13.04 -0.58
CA LEU A 70 8.65 -13.34 0.83
C LEU A 70 9.22 -14.75 1.02
N THR A 71 8.74 -15.74 0.27
CA THR A 71 9.23 -17.12 0.35
C THR A 71 10.62 -17.27 -0.25
N ARG A 72 10.87 -16.67 -1.44
CA ARG A 72 12.15 -16.77 -2.13
C ARG A 72 13.29 -16.13 -1.34
N TYR A 73 13.04 -14.98 -0.75
CA TYR A 73 14.08 -14.16 -0.12
C TYR A 73 14.03 -14.20 1.41
N LYS A 74 13.35 -15.20 2.02
CA LYS A 74 13.11 -15.28 3.46
C LYS A 74 14.37 -15.28 4.33
N ASP A 75 15.49 -15.73 3.79
CA ASP A 75 16.77 -15.84 4.49
C ASP A 75 17.72 -14.67 4.15
N LYS A 76 17.28 -13.73 3.29
CA LYS A 76 18.10 -12.62 2.79
C LYS A 76 17.53 -11.23 3.16
N VAL A 77 16.22 -11.13 3.33
CA VAL A 77 15.52 -9.86 3.56
C VAL A 77 14.65 -10.01 4.79
N LYS A 78 14.82 -9.09 5.73
CA LYS A 78 14.05 -9.05 6.98
C LYS A 78 12.97 -7.96 6.96
N TYR A 79 13.24 -6.83 6.32
CA TYR A 79 12.40 -5.64 6.32
C TYR A 79 11.68 -5.47 4.98
N TRP A 80 10.36 -5.31 5.03
CA TRP A 80 9.51 -5.22 3.85
C TRP A 80 8.51 -4.07 3.98
N ILE A 81 8.24 -3.39 2.87
CA ILE A 81 7.17 -2.42 2.74
C ILE A 81 6.23 -2.94 1.64
N ALA A 82 4.92 -2.93 1.90
CA ALA A 82 3.95 -3.41 0.91
C ALA A 82 3.83 -2.42 -0.27
N PHE A 83 3.64 -1.14 0.02
CA PHE A 83 3.45 -0.08 -0.97
C PHE A 83 4.30 1.13 -0.61
N ASN A 84 5.02 1.68 -1.61
CA ASN A 84 5.67 2.97 -1.50
C ASN A 84 4.63 4.08 -1.49
N GLU A 85 4.78 5.06 -0.59
CA GLU A 85 3.96 6.28 -0.53
C GLU A 85 2.49 6.05 -0.92
N ILE A 86 1.84 5.12 -0.24
CA ILE A 86 0.48 4.65 -0.54
C ILE A 86 -0.54 5.79 -0.73
N ASN A 87 -0.31 6.94 -0.07
CA ASN A 87 -1.13 8.14 -0.17
C ASN A 87 -1.01 8.86 -1.52
N MET A 88 0.04 8.60 -2.30
CA MET A 88 0.21 9.21 -3.62
C MET A 88 -0.87 8.79 -4.61
N SER A 89 -1.59 7.71 -4.34
CA SER A 89 -2.81 7.37 -5.08
C SER A 89 -3.87 8.48 -5.10
N LEU A 90 -3.89 9.37 -4.08
CA LEU A 90 -4.78 10.54 -4.06
C LEU A 90 -4.36 11.63 -5.06
N ASN A 91 -3.07 11.80 -5.27
CA ASN A 91 -2.52 12.89 -6.09
C ASN A 91 -2.26 12.44 -7.53
N VAL A 92 -1.79 11.22 -7.70
CA VAL A 92 -1.43 10.61 -8.98
C VAL A 92 -2.03 9.19 -9.08
N PRO A 93 -3.36 9.08 -9.28
CA PRO A 93 -4.10 7.81 -9.21
C PRO A 93 -3.58 6.73 -10.17
N TYR A 94 -3.10 7.12 -11.36
CA TYR A 94 -2.51 6.16 -12.28
C TYR A 94 -1.22 5.57 -11.75
N SER A 95 -0.27 6.40 -11.30
CA SER A 95 0.99 5.90 -10.75
C SER A 95 0.80 5.14 -9.44
N GLY A 96 0.00 5.68 -8.51
CA GLY A 96 -0.15 5.10 -7.17
C GLY A 96 -1.05 3.87 -7.11
N ALA A 97 -2.05 3.79 -8.01
CA ALA A 97 -3.07 2.73 -7.97
C ALA A 97 -3.45 2.16 -9.35
N ALA A 98 -2.75 2.55 -10.41
CA ALA A 98 -2.99 2.12 -11.80
C ALA A 98 -4.43 2.39 -12.28
N ILE A 99 -5.05 3.49 -11.82
CA ILE A 99 -6.43 3.85 -12.16
C ILE A 99 -6.44 4.85 -13.31
N PHE A 100 -7.21 4.54 -14.34
CA PHE A 100 -7.63 5.48 -15.37
C PHE A 100 -8.88 6.23 -14.86
N ILE A 101 -8.67 7.43 -14.34
CA ILE A 101 -9.72 8.23 -13.71
C ILE A 101 -10.87 8.55 -14.66
N GLU A 102 -10.56 8.75 -15.93
CA GLU A 102 -11.54 8.98 -17.00
C GLU A 102 -12.50 7.81 -17.25
N LYS A 103 -12.16 6.61 -16.78
CA LYS A 103 -13.04 5.43 -16.84
C LYS A 103 -13.95 5.28 -15.63
N THR A 104 -13.92 6.21 -14.67
CA THR A 104 -14.66 6.12 -13.41
C THR A 104 -15.81 7.12 -13.36
N CYS A 105 -16.97 6.69 -12.83
CA CYS A 105 -18.12 7.59 -12.62
C CYS A 105 -17.89 8.59 -11.46
N ASN A 106 -17.10 8.22 -10.48
CA ASN A 106 -16.75 9.05 -9.32
C ASN A 106 -15.28 8.85 -8.97
N PRO A 107 -14.40 9.74 -9.46
CA PRO A 107 -12.95 9.67 -9.23
C PRO A 107 -12.54 9.52 -7.77
N ASN A 108 -13.15 10.30 -6.88
CA ASN A 108 -12.82 10.24 -5.45
C ASN A 108 -13.18 8.86 -4.85
N SER A 109 -14.37 8.35 -5.16
CA SER A 109 -14.76 7.01 -4.68
C SER A 109 -13.89 5.91 -5.26
N ALA A 110 -13.52 6.00 -6.55
CA ALA A 110 -12.63 5.04 -7.19
C ALA A 110 -11.25 5.01 -6.54
N THR A 111 -10.67 6.18 -6.27
CA THR A 111 -9.35 6.31 -5.63
C THR A 111 -9.38 5.78 -4.19
N PHE A 112 -10.40 6.12 -3.40
CA PHE A 112 -10.51 5.61 -2.03
C PHE A 112 -10.88 4.13 -1.99
N GLN A 113 -11.58 3.59 -3.00
CA GLN A 113 -11.78 2.16 -3.15
C GLN A 113 -10.45 1.43 -3.41
N ALA A 114 -9.62 1.97 -4.28
CA ALA A 114 -8.29 1.41 -4.54
C ALA A 114 -7.41 1.44 -3.28
N LEU A 115 -7.40 2.55 -2.56
CA LEU A 115 -6.71 2.66 -1.27
C LEU A 115 -7.21 1.63 -0.26
N HIS A 116 -8.52 1.41 -0.19
CA HIS A 116 -9.09 0.37 0.67
C HIS A 116 -8.55 -1.02 0.30
N HIS A 117 -8.52 -1.36 -0.98
CA HIS A 117 -7.95 -2.63 -1.44
C HIS A 117 -6.44 -2.75 -1.15
N GLN A 118 -5.68 -1.66 -1.29
CA GLN A 118 -4.26 -1.63 -0.91
C GLN A 118 -4.07 -1.80 0.61
N PHE A 119 -4.95 -1.25 1.47
CA PHE A 119 -4.91 -1.50 2.92
C PHE A 119 -5.18 -2.96 3.25
N VAL A 120 -6.20 -3.57 2.63
CA VAL A 120 -6.50 -5.00 2.80
C VAL A 120 -5.30 -5.84 2.34
N ALA A 121 -4.73 -5.53 1.18
CA ALA A 121 -3.57 -6.24 0.65
C ALA A 121 -2.35 -6.10 1.57
N SER A 122 -2.06 -4.90 2.12
CA SER A 122 -0.99 -4.68 3.09
C SER A 122 -1.17 -5.53 4.35
N ALA A 123 -2.39 -5.58 4.90
CA ALA A 123 -2.73 -6.40 6.04
C ALA A 123 -2.58 -7.90 5.76
N LEU A 124 -2.98 -8.35 4.57
CA LEU A 124 -2.79 -9.73 4.14
C LEU A 124 -1.31 -10.10 3.94
N VAL A 125 -0.48 -9.19 3.40
CA VAL A 125 0.99 -9.36 3.35
C VAL A 125 1.52 -9.57 4.77
N LYS A 126 1.09 -8.74 5.74
CA LYS A 126 1.46 -8.92 7.15
C LYS A 126 1.03 -10.28 7.69
N LYS A 127 -0.19 -10.72 7.39
CA LYS A 127 -0.73 -12.01 7.82
C LYS A 127 0.08 -13.19 7.27
N ILE A 128 0.41 -13.18 5.97
CA ILE A 128 1.19 -14.27 5.35
C ILE A 128 2.66 -14.23 5.76
N SER A 129 3.24 -13.05 5.96
CA SER A 129 4.65 -12.90 6.37
C SER A 129 4.96 -13.62 7.68
N LYS A 130 4.07 -13.52 8.67
CA LYS A 130 4.21 -14.23 9.97
C LYS A 130 4.26 -15.75 9.83
N LYS A 131 3.56 -16.30 8.80
CA LYS A 131 3.56 -17.75 8.54
C LYS A 131 4.82 -18.23 7.81
N ILE A 132 5.44 -17.34 7.01
CA ILE A 132 6.66 -17.66 6.23
C ILE A 132 7.90 -17.51 7.12
N ASN A 133 8.03 -16.36 7.80
CA ASN A 133 9.11 -16.10 8.74
C ASN A 133 8.62 -15.14 9.83
N PRO A 134 8.49 -15.59 11.10
CA PRO A 134 8.04 -14.77 12.23
C PRO A 134 8.92 -13.52 12.49
N ASN A 135 10.17 -13.55 12.04
CA ASN A 135 11.13 -12.44 12.22
C ASN A 135 10.95 -11.31 11.20
N PHE A 136 10.12 -11.50 10.18
CA PHE A 136 9.84 -10.43 9.22
C PHE A 136 9.21 -9.22 9.89
N LYS A 137 9.66 -8.05 9.42
CA LYS A 137 9.11 -6.75 9.79
C LYS A 137 8.46 -6.11 8.57
N ILE A 138 7.16 -5.92 8.65
CA ILE A 138 6.36 -5.31 7.59
C ILE A 138 6.07 -3.87 7.96
N GLY A 139 6.45 -2.94 7.11
CA GLY A 139 6.27 -1.51 7.30
C GLY A 139 5.28 -0.88 6.35
N SER A 140 4.94 0.36 6.65
CA SER A 140 4.25 1.29 5.75
C SER A 140 5.18 2.38 5.27
N MET A 141 4.86 2.97 4.11
CA MET A 141 5.52 4.15 3.57
C MET A 141 4.48 5.19 3.15
N VAL A 142 4.63 6.41 3.64
CA VAL A 142 3.74 7.55 3.35
C VAL A 142 4.58 8.74 2.94
N GLY A 143 4.29 9.33 1.76
CA GLY A 143 4.85 10.62 1.38
C GLY A 143 4.21 11.70 2.26
N MET A 144 5.01 12.37 3.10
CA MET A 144 4.49 13.21 4.17
C MET A 144 4.89 14.67 4.01
N SER A 145 3.88 15.53 3.83
CA SER A 145 4.06 16.99 3.88
C SER A 145 3.38 17.52 5.13
N LEU A 146 4.15 18.07 6.06
CA LEU A 146 3.60 18.70 7.26
C LEU A 146 3.19 20.13 6.96
N PHE A 147 1.97 20.47 7.38
CA PHE A 147 1.43 21.81 7.31
C PHE A 147 1.48 22.48 8.67
N TYR A 148 1.84 23.75 8.70
CA TYR A 148 1.84 24.59 9.90
C TYR A 148 0.84 25.74 9.72
N PRO A 149 0.17 26.21 10.78
CA PRO A 149 -0.74 27.33 10.66
C PRO A 149 0.07 28.62 10.35
N TYR A 150 -0.46 29.42 9.42
CA TYR A 150 0.16 30.70 9.06
C TYR A 150 0.09 31.70 10.21
N THR A 151 -1.01 31.67 10.97
CA THR A 151 -1.18 32.45 12.22
C THR A 151 -1.73 31.56 13.32
N ASN A 152 -1.75 32.09 14.56
CA ASN A 152 -2.39 31.42 15.71
C ASN A 152 -3.92 31.58 15.72
N SER A 153 -4.53 32.11 14.65
CA SER A 153 -5.98 32.21 14.57
C SER A 153 -6.64 30.84 14.60
N PRO A 154 -7.80 30.67 15.24
CA PRO A 154 -8.53 29.40 15.25
C PRO A 154 -8.83 28.85 13.85
N LYS A 155 -9.04 29.75 12.88
CA LYS A 155 -9.30 29.37 11.48
C LYS A 155 -8.09 28.70 10.84
N ASP A 156 -6.89 29.30 10.98
CA ASP A 156 -5.66 28.76 10.41
C ASP A 156 -5.24 27.46 11.08
N VAL A 157 -5.38 27.40 12.42
CA VAL A 157 -5.09 26.17 13.18
C VAL A 157 -6.02 25.03 12.75
N LEU A 158 -7.33 25.30 12.59
CA LEU A 158 -8.29 24.28 12.16
C LEU A 158 -8.05 23.82 10.71
N LEU A 159 -7.69 24.76 9.81
CA LEU A 159 -7.35 24.44 8.43
C LEU A 159 -6.16 23.50 8.37
N THR A 160 -5.09 23.84 9.07
CA THR A 160 -3.86 23.05 9.17
C THR A 160 -4.13 21.66 9.76
N GLN A 161 -4.91 21.58 10.83
CA GLN A 161 -5.29 20.29 11.42
C GLN A 161 -6.02 19.40 10.40
N ASN A 162 -6.94 19.97 9.63
CA ASN A 162 -7.68 19.22 8.61
C ASN A 162 -6.79 18.78 7.46
N ALA A 163 -5.81 19.59 7.04
CA ALA A 163 -4.84 19.21 6.01
C ALA A 163 -3.95 18.04 6.49
N ASN A 164 -3.41 18.13 7.72
CA ASN A 164 -2.57 17.09 8.28
C ASN A 164 -3.33 15.76 8.53
N ARG A 165 -4.64 15.80 8.80
CA ARG A 165 -5.46 14.60 8.97
C ARG A 165 -5.47 13.68 7.73
N ILE A 166 -5.28 14.22 6.54
CA ILE A 166 -5.17 13.42 5.31
C ILE A 166 -3.90 12.56 5.38
N ASN A 167 -2.77 13.10 5.82
CA ASN A 167 -1.54 12.33 6.01
C ASN A 167 -1.69 11.30 7.14
N TYR A 168 -2.25 11.70 8.26
CA TYR A 168 -2.44 10.83 9.42
C TYR A 168 -3.41 9.68 9.15
N PHE A 169 -4.35 9.83 8.23
CA PHE A 169 -5.30 8.79 7.84
C PHE A 169 -4.62 7.48 7.45
N PHE A 170 -3.56 7.56 6.66
CA PHE A 170 -2.82 6.37 6.22
C PHE A 170 -2.11 5.67 7.37
N PHE A 171 -1.48 6.43 8.25
CA PHE A 171 -0.85 5.88 9.45
C PHE A 171 -1.90 5.28 10.41
N ASP A 172 -3.04 5.94 10.60
CA ASP A 172 -4.11 5.43 11.47
C ASP A 172 -4.63 4.08 10.96
N VAL A 173 -4.87 3.95 9.64
CA VAL A 173 -5.35 2.69 9.07
C VAL A 173 -4.28 1.60 9.15
N LEU A 174 -3.04 1.89 8.76
CA LEU A 174 -1.98 0.89 8.66
C LEU A 174 -1.42 0.46 10.02
N SER A 175 -1.32 1.39 11.00
CA SER A 175 -0.71 1.12 12.30
C SER A 175 -1.70 0.81 13.40
N LYS A 176 -2.91 1.39 13.35
CA LYS A 176 -3.97 1.17 14.37
C LYS A 176 -5.04 0.19 13.89
N GLY A 177 -5.07 -0.11 12.58
CA GLY A 177 -6.04 -1.03 11.99
C GLY A 177 -7.47 -0.53 11.99
N ILE A 178 -7.68 0.80 12.00
CA ILE A 178 -9.02 1.40 12.08
C ILE A 178 -9.18 2.57 11.11
N TYR A 179 -10.39 2.74 10.60
CA TYR A 179 -10.80 3.96 9.94
C TYR A 179 -11.17 5.01 10.97
N PRO A 180 -10.40 6.10 11.14
CA PRO A 180 -10.66 7.09 12.17
C PRO A 180 -11.96 7.86 11.92
N SER A 181 -12.56 8.39 12.98
CA SER A 181 -13.85 9.10 12.91
C SER A 181 -13.83 10.31 11.96
N TYR A 182 -12.70 11.00 11.86
CA TYR A 182 -12.56 12.12 10.91
C TYR A 182 -12.57 11.67 9.44
N ALA A 183 -12.11 10.45 9.13
CA ALA A 183 -12.20 9.90 7.78
C ALA A 183 -13.66 9.64 7.39
N LYS A 184 -14.48 9.08 8.28
CA LYS A 184 -15.93 8.91 8.03
C LYS A 184 -16.62 10.24 7.75
N LYS A 185 -16.26 11.30 8.50
CA LYS A 185 -16.77 12.66 8.27
C LYS A 185 -16.33 13.22 6.91
N TYR A 186 -15.07 13.00 6.55
CA TYR A 186 -14.50 13.41 5.26
C TYR A 186 -15.21 12.70 4.10
N PHE A 187 -15.40 11.38 4.17
CA PHE A 187 -16.08 10.60 3.14
C PHE A 187 -17.51 11.10 2.92
N ARG A 188 -18.26 11.30 4.01
CA ARG A 188 -19.63 11.84 3.93
C ARG A 188 -19.67 13.23 3.29
N LYS A 189 -18.78 14.15 3.69
CA LYS A 189 -18.71 15.52 3.16
C LYS A 189 -18.40 15.52 1.66
N ASN A 190 -17.53 14.63 1.20
CA ASN A 190 -17.05 14.57 -0.20
C ASN A 190 -17.80 13.52 -1.03
N LYS A 191 -18.91 12.96 -0.52
CA LYS A 191 -19.74 11.95 -1.20
C LYS A 191 -18.92 10.74 -1.69
N ILE A 192 -17.93 10.33 -0.89
CA ILE A 192 -17.08 9.19 -1.15
C ILE A 192 -17.78 7.93 -0.64
N ASN A 193 -18.04 7.00 -1.55
CA ASN A 193 -18.63 5.71 -1.25
C ASN A 193 -17.63 4.62 -1.64
N ILE A 194 -17.28 3.76 -0.68
CA ILE A 194 -16.42 2.58 -0.91
C ILE A 194 -17.16 1.32 -0.47
N LYS A 195 -16.94 0.24 -1.20
CA LYS A 195 -17.42 -1.07 -0.82
C LYS A 195 -16.41 -1.70 0.12
N ILE A 196 -16.86 -2.07 1.31
CA ILE A 196 -16.07 -2.79 2.32
C ILE A 196 -16.70 -4.16 2.45
N GLU A 197 -15.95 -5.23 2.17
CA GLU A 197 -16.42 -6.60 2.36
C GLU A 197 -16.43 -6.98 3.84
N TYR A 198 -17.16 -8.05 4.15
CA TYR A 198 -17.44 -8.45 5.54
C TYR A 198 -16.19 -8.55 6.43
N ASP A 199 -15.11 -9.16 5.92
CA ASP A 199 -13.91 -9.43 6.71
C ASP A 199 -12.82 -8.34 6.62
N ASP A 200 -12.98 -7.34 5.75
CA ASP A 200 -11.91 -6.37 5.43
C ASP A 200 -11.42 -5.61 6.67
N LEU A 201 -12.36 -5.09 7.45
CA LEU A 201 -12.00 -4.32 8.64
C LEU A 201 -11.34 -5.18 9.72
N GLU A 202 -11.75 -6.43 9.85
CA GLU A 202 -11.12 -7.37 10.79
C GLU A 202 -9.71 -7.75 10.31
N ILE A 203 -9.53 -7.98 9.01
CA ILE A 203 -8.22 -8.25 8.42
C ILE A 203 -7.26 -7.10 8.66
N ILE A 204 -7.68 -5.86 8.38
CA ILE A 204 -6.89 -4.65 8.61
C ILE A 204 -6.55 -4.49 10.10
N ASN A 205 -7.53 -4.68 10.99
CA ASN A 205 -7.34 -4.50 12.43
C ASN A 205 -6.36 -5.51 13.05
N LYS A 206 -6.45 -6.78 12.66
CA LYS A 206 -5.62 -7.85 13.21
C LYS A 206 -4.20 -7.91 12.64
N ASN A 207 -3.92 -7.21 11.54
CA ASN A 207 -2.66 -7.33 10.81
C ASN A 207 -2.04 -5.97 10.49
N THR A 208 -1.85 -5.16 11.53
CA THR A 208 -1.20 -3.86 11.45
C THR A 208 0.31 -4.00 11.16
N VAL A 209 0.91 -2.94 10.63
CA VAL A 209 2.34 -2.90 10.32
C VAL A 209 3.22 -2.88 11.58
N ASP A 210 4.49 -3.30 11.46
CA ASP A 210 5.46 -3.29 12.57
C ASP A 210 6.16 -1.94 12.74
N PHE A 211 6.28 -1.17 11.65
CA PHE A 211 6.90 0.15 11.64
C PHE A 211 6.28 1.04 10.56
N ASN A 212 6.47 2.35 10.74
CA ASN A 212 6.12 3.35 9.74
C ASN A 212 7.37 4.01 9.20
N SER A 213 7.39 4.28 7.91
CA SER A 213 8.37 5.13 7.27
C SER A 213 7.68 6.26 6.50
N PHE A 214 8.41 7.32 6.24
CA PHE A 214 7.94 8.48 5.51
C PHE A 214 9.08 9.10 4.69
N SER A 215 8.73 9.78 3.62
CA SER A 215 9.64 10.57 2.78
C SER A 215 9.22 12.03 2.80
#